data_ee14902de61d76b4cd4553f97252e843
#
_entry.id   ee14902de61d76b4cd4553f97252e843
#
_cell.length_a   1.000
_cell.length_b   1.000
_cell.length_c   1.000
_cell.angle_alpha   90.00
_cell.angle_beta   90.00
_cell.angle_gamma   90.00
#
_symmetry.space_group_name_H-M   'P 1'
#
loop_
_entity.id
_entity.type
_entity.pdbx_description
1 polymer ?
#
loop_
_entity_poly.entity_id
_entity_poly.type
_entity_poly.pdbx_seq_one_letter_code
_entity_poly.pdbx_strand_id
1 'polypeptide(L)'
;MPSILQNATVDGDPLPWSTYRLRSRPRRIISAFPFNHEFDLLEARLYDLHHVVDVFIIQESNFTNAGSANPLRLQEQLVTLPSYIRDKILLIERTIPPAEGFSDGKMADADMRRHLGQEGVRRLSDIRLDDIYVYNDSDEIPRAELLLFLKLYDGFPHQLSLNLIWSIYGFFWQVDPEYGGGIRFDNAVMTMKFFRDFYQYDASKVRTDEFTKNKEMIEKYKAVNETVTPMKVNRAGWHCSWCFHPEVSLLLHRVTSFCFAFCRVSTRNL
;
A
#
# COMPACT_ATOMS: atom_id res chain seq x y z
N MET A 1 -25.03 -1.04 3.45
CA MET A 1 -23.78 -0.92 2.67
C MET A 1 -22.81 -0.07 3.48
N PRO A 2 -21.56 -0.49 3.72
CA PRO A 2 -20.56 0.39 4.32
C PRO A 2 -20.42 1.68 3.51
N SER A 3 -20.35 2.82 4.16
CA SER A 3 -20.32 4.13 3.49
C SER A 3 -19.13 4.27 2.52
N ILE A 4 -18.03 3.62 2.80
CA ILE A 4 -16.83 3.62 1.96
C ILE A 4 -17.06 3.01 0.55
N LEU A 5 -18.05 2.14 0.37
CA LEU A 5 -18.34 1.50 -0.91
C LEU A 5 -19.45 2.19 -1.72
N GLN A 6 -20.06 3.24 -1.17
CA GLN A 6 -21.16 3.94 -1.87
C GLN A 6 -20.72 4.51 -3.23
N ASN A 7 -19.44 4.86 -3.35
CA ASN A 7 -18.84 5.43 -4.56
C ASN A 7 -17.78 4.49 -5.19
N ALA A 8 -17.82 3.20 -4.88
CA ALA A 8 -16.94 2.23 -5.50
C ALA A 8 -17.49 1.83 -6.88
N THR A 9 -16.62 1.81 -7.90
CA THR A 9 -17.00 1.52 -9.28
C THR A 9 -16.05 0.51 -9.94
N VAL A 10 -16.59 -0.23 -10.92
CA VAL A 10 -15.82 -1.03 -11.89
C VAL A 10 -16.20 -0.53 -13.28
N ASP A 11 -15.21 -0.16 -14.09
CA ASP A 11 -15.41 0.48 -15.40
C ASP A 11 -16.35 1.72 -15.39
N GLY A 12 -16.43 2.41 -14.23
CA GLY A 12 -17.29 3.56 -14.03
C GLY A 12 -18.68 3.23 -13.46
N ASP A 13 -19.09 1.97 -13.48
CA ASP A 13 -20.39 1.52 -12.97
C ASP A 13 -20.30 1.10 -11.49
N PRO A 14 -21.25 1.53 -10.64
CA PRO A 14 -21.32 1.10 -9.26
C PRO A 14 -21.72 -0.37 -9.15
N LEU A 15 -21.06 -1.12 -8.27
CA LEU A 15 -21.44 -2.49 -7.98
C LEU A 15 -22.66 -2.51 -7.06
N PRO A 16 -23.75 -3.20 -7.44
CA PRO A 16 -24.93 -3.32 -6.59
C PRO A 16 -24.62 -4.13 -5.34
N TRP A 17 -25.25 -3.78 -4.20
CA TRP A 17 -25.04 -4.48 -2.93
C TRP A 17 -25.30 -5.99 -3.02
N SER A 18 -26.24 -6.42 -3.85
CA SER A 18 -26.58 -7.82 -4.11
C SER A 18 -25.43 -8.65 -4.67
N THR A 19 -24.39 -8.01 -5.19
CA THR A 19 -23.17 -8.68 -5.65
C THR A 19 -22.35 -9.27 -4.50
N TYR A 20 -22.41 -8.64 -3.32
CA TYR A 20 -21.58 -9.01 -2.18
C TYR A 20 -22.23 -10.12 -1.35
N ARG A 21 -21.42 -11.08 -0.91
CA ARG A 21 -21.87 -12.22 -0.11
C ARG A 21 -20.97 -12.38 1.12
N LEU A 22 -21.58 -12.48 2.29
CA LEU A 22 -20.84 -12.75 3.52
C LEU A 22 -20.20 -14.14 3.43
N ARG A 23 -18.93 -14.22 3.77
CA ARG A 23 -18.15 -15.45 3.76
C ARG A 23 -18.38 -16.26 5.03
N SER A 24 -18.35 -17.59 4.91
CA SER A 24 -18.34 -18.49 6.06
C SER A 24 -16.97 -18.50 6.79
N ARG A 25 -15.90 -18.19 6.08
CA ARG A 25 -14.54 -18.08 6.62
C ARG A 25 -13.89 -16.76 6.16
N PRO A 26 -13.46 -15.90 7.10
CA PRO A 26 -12.75 -14.67 6.77
C PRO A 26 -11.48 -14.92 5.97
N ARG A 27 -11.13 -13.97 5.09
CA ARG A 27 -9.81 -13.93 4.46
C ARG A 27 -8.77 -13.45 5.45
N ARG A 28 -7.54 -13.80 5.20
CA ARG A 28 -6.39 -13.16 5.85
C ARG A 28 -6.05 -11.88 5.09
N ILE A 29 -5.79 -10.81 5.84
CA ILE A 29 -5.30 -9.53 5.31
C ILE A 29 -3.80 -9.45 5.60
N ILE A 30 -3.01 -9.30 4.55
CA ILE A 30 -1.55 -9.18 4.59
C ILE A 30 -1.21 -7.77 4.11
N SER A 31 -0.71 -6.91 5.00
CA SER A 31 -0.33 -5.54 4.70
C SER A 31 1.18 -5.44 4.55
N ALA A 32 1.68 -5.10 3.35
CA ALA A 32 3.10 -5.04 3.04
C ALA A 32 3.51 -3.62 2.64
N PHE A 33 4.59 -3.10 3.24
CA PHE A 33 5.09 -1.76 2.93
C PHE A 33 6.58 -1.63 3.23
N PRO A 34 7.31 -0.78 2.46
CA PRO A 34 8.65 -0.37 2.81
C PRO A 34 8.59 0.63 3.97
N PHE A 35 9.59 0.61 4.84
CA PHE A 35 9.73 1.51 5.97
C PHE A 35 11.11 2.15 5.95
N ASN A 36 11.19 3.42 6.31
CA ASN A 36 12.45 4.14 6.41
C ASN A 36 12.61 4.80 7.79
N HIS A 37 12.02 5.96 8.04
CA HIS A 37 12.16 6.71 9.30
C HIS A 37 10.82 7.23 9.85
N GLU A 38 9.72 6.76 9.29
CA GLU A 38 8.36 7.25 9.56
C GLU A 38 7.77 6.58 10.81
N PHE A 39 8.46 6.61 11.97
CA PHE A 39 8.04 5.90 13.19
C PHE A 39 6.65 6.31 13.67
N ASP A 40 6.33 7.60 13.66
CA ASP A 40 5.02 8.11 14.09
C ASP A 40 3.89 7.59 13.16
N LEU A 41 4.14 7.57 11.84
CA LEU A 41 3.19 7.01 10.87
C LEU A 41 3.07 5.50 10.97
N LEU A 42 4.19 4.82 11.21
CA LEU A 42 4.19 3.38 11.46
C LEU A 42 3.31 3.03 12.67
N GLU A 43 3.52 3.74 13.77
CA GLU A 43 2.74 3.53 14.99
C GLU A 43 1.25 3.79 14.74
N ALA A 44 0.90 4.92 14.12
CA ALA A 44 -0.47 5.24 13.76
C ALA A 44 -1.10 4.16 12.88
N ARG A 45 -0.39 3.71 11.82
CA ARG A 45 -0.85 2.64 10.93
C ARG A 45 -1.07 1.31 11.65
N LEU A 46 -0.15 0.91 12.52
CA LEU A 46 -0.24 -0.34 13.26
C LEU A 46 -1.43 -0.32 14.23
N TYR A 47 -1.62 0.78 14.98
CA TYR A 47 -2.74 0.92 15.90
C TYR A 47 -4.08 1.02 15.19
N ASP A 48 -4.17 1.68 14.04
CA ASP A 48 -5.41 1.79 13.27
C ASP A 48 -5.82 0.46 12.63
N LEU A 49 -4.84 -0.32 12.16
CA LEU A 49 -5.11 -1.50 11.34
C LEU A 49 -4.97 -2.85 12.05
N HIS A 50 -4.38 -2.91 13.27
CA HIS A 50 -4.08 -4.20 13.92
C HIS A 50 -5.29 -5.12 14.11
N HIS A 51 -6.49 -4.56 14.27
CA HIS A 51 -7.69 -5.34 14.50
C HIS A 51 -8.26 -6.02 13.24
N VAL A 52 -7.84 -5.56 12.04
CA VAL A 52 -8.28 -6.13 10.75
C VAL A 52 -7.16 -6.84 10.00
N VAL A 53 -5.92 -6.41 10.17
CA VAL A 53 -4.74 -7.00 9.54
C VAL A 53 -4.27 -8.22 10.34
N ASP A 54 -3.97 -9.31 9.64
CA ASP A 54 -3.47 -10.54 10.25
C ASP A 54 -1.94 -10.61 10.24
N VAL A 55 -1.30 -10.04 9.19
CA VAL A 55 0.17 -9.97 9.07
C VAL A 55 0.57 -8.63 8.50
N PHE A 56 1.52 -7.95 9.14
CA PHE A 56 2.24 -6.81 8.60
C PHE A 56 3.62 -7.27 8.11
N ILE A 57 3.88 -7.12 6.83
CA ILE A 57 5.21 -7.33 6.26
C ILE A 57 5.87 -5.97 6.14
N ILE A 58 6.91 -5.72 6.92
CA ILE A 58 7.60 -4.44 6.96
C ILE A 58 9.03 -4.67 6.49
N GLN A 59 9.44 -3.94 5.45
CA GLN A 59 10.81 -4.00 4.97
C GLN A 59 11.57 -2.74 5.36
N GLU A 60 12.67 -2.91 6.10
CA GLU A 60 13.65 -1.87 6.37
C GLU A 60 14.92 -2.15 5.55
N SER A 61 15.55 -1.10 5.00
CA SER A 61 16.78 -1.21 4.23
C SER A 61 17.91 -0.47 4.92
N ASN A 62 19.15 -1.02 4.88
CA ASN A 62 20.33 -0.35 5.42
C ASN A 62 20.91 0.70 4.44
N PHE A 63 20.20 1.02 3.39
CA PHE A 63 20.53 2.05 2.40
C PHE A 63 19.26 2.77 1.92
N THR A 64 19.42 4.02 1.51
CA THR A 64 18.37 4.82 0.88
C THR A 64 18.32 4.56 -0.63
N ASN A 65 17.29 5.04 -1.32
CA ASN A 65 17.18 4.99 -2.79
C ASN A 65 18.33 5.73 -3.51
N ALA A 66 19.01 6.65 -2.80
CA ALA A 66 20.19 7.36 -3.30
C ALA A 66 21.53 6.68 -2.92
N GLY A 67 21.50 5.53 -2.27
CA GLY A 67 22.69 4.78 -1.87
C GLY A 67 23.36 5.25 -0.59
N SER A 68 22.77 6.21 0.12
CA SER A 68 23.27 6.64 1.43
C SER A 68 23.03 5.56 2.48
N ALA A 69 23.95 5.43 3.44
CA ALA A 69 23.78 4.52 4.57
C ALA A 69 22.53 4.87 5.38
N ASN A 70 21.78 3.87 5.77
CA ASN A 70 20.55 3.96 6.55
C ASN A 70 20.59 2.92 7.68
N PRO A 71 20.88 3.31 8.92
CA PRO A 71 20.95 2.36 10.03
C PRO A 71 19.61 1.66 10.24
N LEU A 72 19.64 0.34 10.39
CA LEU A 72 18.46 -0.44 10.77
C LEU A 72 18.09 -0.13 12.22
N ARG A 73 16.88 0.32 12.48
CA ARG A 73 16.37 0.74 13.79
C ARG A 73 15.06 0.13 14.17
N LEU A 74 14.35 -0.41 13.18
CA LEU A 74 12.98 -0.88 13.36
C LEU A 74 12.90 -2.00 14.39
N GLN A 75 13.83 -2.96 14.37
CA GLN A 75 13.87 -4.07 15.32
C GLN A 75 13.85 -3.59 16.78
N GLU A 76 14.60 -2.55 17.09
CA GLU A 76 14.67 -1.96 18.44
C GLU A 76 13.36 -1.26 18.82
N GLN A 77 12.72 -0.59 17.87
CA GLN A 77 11.47 0.11 18.12
C GLN A 77 10.28 -0.86 18.28
N LEU A 78 10.28 -1.97 17.57
CA LEU A 78 9.20 -2.94 17.67
C LEU A 78 9.04 -3.54 19.07
N VAL A 79 10.10 -3.55 19.90
CA VAL A 79 10.02 -4.08 21.27
C VAL A 79 9.12 -3.23 22.18
N THR A 80 8.90 -1.96 21.84
CA THR A 80 8.03 -1.05 22.60
C THR A 80 6.54 -1.29 22.34
N LEU A 81 6.21 -1.96 21.23
CA LEU A 81 4.84 -2.24 20.87
C LEU A 81 4.23 -3.36 21.72
N PRO A 82 2.90 -3.29 22.00
CA PRO A 82 2.19 -4.39 22.62
C PRO A 82 2.34 -5.69 21.84
N SER A 83 2.40 -6.83 22.55
CA SER A 83 2.61 -8.15 21.93
C SER A 83 1.55 -8.47 20.87
N TYR A 84 0.28 -8.11 21.08
CA TYR A 84 -0.80 -8.37 20.14
C TYR A 84 -0.66 -7.65 18.80
N ILE A 85 0.17 -6.59 18.72
CA ILE A 85 0.58 -5.95 17.45
C ILE A 85 1.88 -6.60 16.95
N ARG A 86 2.90 -6.68 17.82
CA ARG A 86 4.23 -7.16 17.48
C ARG A 86 4.22 -8.56 16.89
N ASP A 87 3.39 -9.46 17.45
CA ASP A 87 3.31 -10.86 17.02
C ASP A 87 2.71 -11.01 15.59
N LYS A 88 2.17 -9.95 15.02
CA LYS A 88 1.68 -9.88 13.64
C LYS A 88 2.73 -9.33 12.65
N ILE A 89 3.90 -8.93 13.11
CA ILE A 89 4.90 -8.27 12.28
C ILE A 89 5.92 -9.29 11.75
N LEU A 90 6.03 -9.36 10.44
CA LEU A 90 7.10 -10.02 9.71
C LEU A 90 8.09 -8.95 9.22
N LEU A 91 9.21 -8.80 9.92
CA LEU A 91 10.26 -7.86 9.54
C LEU A 91 11.16 -8.49 8.46
N ILE A 92 11.40 -7.73 7.39
CA ILE A 92 12.33 -8.05 6.31
C ILE A 92 13.43 -6.99 6.29
N GLU A 93 14.67 -7.41 6.40
CA GLU A 93 15.82 -6.53 6.28
C GLU A 93 16.42 -6.64 4.87
N ARG A 94 16.55 -5.52 4.18
CA ARG A 94 17.24 -5.42 2.90
C ARG A 94 18.64 -4.85 3.11
N THR A 95 19.64 -5.71 3.10
CA THR A 95 21.06 -5.33 3.36
C THR A 95 21.95 -5.44 2.12
N ILE A 96 21.47 -6.09 1.07
CA ILE A 96 22.19 -6.23 -0.21
C ILE A 96 21.73 -5.12 -1.13
N PRO A 97 22.63 -4.25 -1.60
CA PRO A 97 22.30 -3.20 -2.56
C PRO A 97 21.74 -3.75 -3.87
N PRO A 98 20.97 -2.95 -4.63
CA PRO A 98 20.54 -3.30 -5.98
C PRO A 98 21.72 -3.64 -6.88
N ALA A 99 21.57 -4.64 -7.76
CA ALA A 99 22.64 -5.06 -8.69
C ALA A 99 23.02 -3.93 -9.67
N GLU A 100 22.03 -3.11 -10.06
CA GLU A 100 22.19 -1.96 -10.94
C GLU A 100 22.77 -0.72 -10.24
N GLY A 101 23.02 -0.81 -8.92
CA GLY A 101 23.49 0.29 -8.09
C GLY A 101 22.42 1.36 -7.84
N PHE A 102 22.87 2.58 -7.59
CA PHE A 102 22.00 3.70 -7.17
C PHE A 102 22.03 4.87 -8.17
N SER A 103 22.46 4.66 -9.41
CA SER A 103 22.50 5.70 -10.44
C SER A 103 21.11 6.24 -10.80
N ASP A 104 20.07 5.43 -10.64
CA ASP A 104 18.68 5.82 -10.76
C ASP A 104 17.91 5.40 -9.50
N GLY A 105 17.50 6.39 -8.71
CA GLY A 105 16.73 6.16 -7.48
C GLY A 105 15.40 5.43 -7.72
N LYS A 106 14.80 5.53 -8.91
CA LYS A 106 13.58 4.78 -9.27
C LYS A 106 13.86 3.29 -9.45
N MET A 107 15.01 2.94 -10.01
CA MET A 107 15.40 1.53 -10.15
C MET A 107 15.70 0.91 -8.78
N ALA A 108 16.38 1.64 -7.91
CA ALA A 108 16.64 1.20 -6.54
C ALA A 108 15.33 1.03 -5.75
N ASP A 109 14.38 1.95 -5.90
CA ASP A 109 13.04 1.84 -5.30
C ASP A 109 12.29 0.62 -5.84
N ALA A 110 12.30 0.39 -7.15
CA ALA A 110 11.65 -0.77 -7.75
C ALA A 110 12.28 -2.09 -7.28
N ASP A 111 13.59 -2.17 -7.12
CA ASP A 111 14.27 -3.35 -6.57
C ASP A 111 13.86 -3.61 -5.12
N MET A 112 13.81 -2.58 -4.28
CA MET A 112 13.35 -2.72 -2.90
C MET A 112 11.90 -3.21 -2.82
N ARG A 113 11.01 -2.68 -3.66
CA ARG A 113 9.60 -3.09 -3.74
C ARG A 113 9.46 -4.54 -4.22
N ARG A 114 10.25 -4.94 -5.22
CA ARG A 114 10.30 -6.33 -5.70
C ARG A 114 10.73 -7.28 -4.59
N HIS A 115 11.79 -6.94 -3.87
CA HIS A 115 12.29 -7.74 -2.75
C HIS A 115 11.25 -7.86 -1.63
N LEU A 116 10.57 -6.76 -1.26
CA LEU A 116 9.48 -6.78 -0.28
C LEU A 116 8.39 -7.79 -0.67
N GLY A 117 7.92 -7.76 -1.91
CA GLY A 117 6.87 -8.66 -2.38
C GLY A 117 7.31 -10.11 -2.39
N GLN A 118 8.42 -10.41 -3.05
CA GLN A 118 8.91 -11.78 -3.24
C GLN A 118 9.38 -12.42 -1.93
N GLU A 119 10.22 -11.72 -1.17
CA GLU A 119 10.74 -12.24 0.11
C GLU A 119 9.65 -12.30 1.18
N GLY A 120 8.75 -11.31 1.21
CA GLY A 120 7.61 -11.30 2.11
C GLY A 120 6.72 -12.51 1.92
N VAL A 121 6.34 -12.79 0.67
CA VAL A 121 5.51 -13.95 0.35
C VAL A 121 6.25 -15.26 0.66
N ARG A 122 7.54 -15.34 0.35
CA ARG A 122 8.35 -16.54 0.63
C ARG A 122 8.40 -16.91 2.12
N ARG A 123 8.32 -15.91 3.02
CA ARG A 123 8.35 -16.13 4.47
C ARG A 123 6.98 -16.37 5.10
N LEU A 124 5.90 -16.18 4.36
CA LEU A 124 4.56 -16.47 4.86
C LEU A 124 4.30 -17.98 4.87
N SER A 125 3.69 -18.47 5.94
CA SER A 125 3.12 -19.81 6.00
C SER A 125 1.66 -19.82 5.54
N ASP A 126 1.20 -20.97 5.04
CA ASP A 126 -0.21 -21.27 4.78
C ASP A 126 -0.94 -20.23 3.91
N ILE A 127 -0.27 -19.75 2.86
CA ILE A 127 -0.84 -18.77 1.91
C ILE A 127 -2.04 -19.39 1.20
N ARG A 128 -3.17 -18.67 1.25
CA ARG A 128 -4.36 -19.02 0.47
C ARG A 128 -4.48 -18.07 -0.71
N LEU A 129 -4.95 -18.57 -1.84
CA LEU A 129 -5.11 -17.76 -3.06
C LEU A 129 -6.16 -16.64 -2.92
N ASP A 130 -7.07 -16.79 -1.98
CA ASP A 130 -8.08 -15.80 -1.63
C ASP A 130 -7.66 -14.83 -0.52
N ASP A 131 -6.47 -14.98 0.09
CA ASP A 131 -5.90 -13.99 1.00
C ASP A 131 -5.77 -12.65 0.27
N ILE A 132 -5.94 -11.55 1.01
CA ILE A 132 -5.81 -10.19 0.48
C ILE A 132 -4.41 -9.67 0.77
N TYR A 133 -3.72 -9.28 -0.29
CA TYR A 133 -2.44 -8.57 -0.22
C TYR A 133 -2.68 -7.08 -0.41
N VAL A 134 -2.28 -6.29 0.58
CA VAL A 134 -2.36 -4.83 0.60
C VAL A 134 -0.96 -4.29 0.48
N TYR A 135 -0.65 -3.62 -0.63
CA TYR A 135 0.63 -2.99 -0.87
C TYR A 135 0.46 -1.47 -0.96
N ASN A 136 1.10 -0.76 -0.03
CA ASN A 136 1.10 0.71 0.05
C ASN A 136 2.49 1.19 0.50
N ASP A 137 2.77 2.48 0.38
CA ASP A 137 3.90 3.07 1.10
C ASP A 137 3.56 3.27 2.59
N SER A 138 4.56 3.49 3.43
CA SER A 138 4.36 3.62 4.87
C SER A 138 3.41 4.75 5.24
N ASP A 139 3.40 5.83 4.46
CA ASP A 139 2.57 7.03 4.63
C ASP A 139 1.17 6.91 3.96
N GLU A 140 0.85 5.76 3.38
CA GLU A 140 -0.44 5.47 2.76
C GLU A 140 -1.23 4.47 3.60
N ILE A 141 -2.19 4.95 4.36
CA ILE A 141 -2.95 4.17 5.33
C ILE A 141 -4.37 3.91 4.80
N PRO A 142 -4.72 2.69 4.36
CA PRO A 142 -6.07 2.36 3.94
C PRO A 142 -7.04 2.36 5.13
N ARG A 143 -8.33 2.63 4.89
CA ARG A 143 -9.34 2.55 5.95
C ARG A 143 -9.52 1.13 6.45
N ALA A 144 -9.56 0.98 7.76
CA ALA A 144 -9.82 -0.30 8.41
C ALA A 144 -11.17 -0.92 8.01
N GLU A 145 -12.21 -0.08 7.81
CA GLU A 145 -13.54 -0.56 7.37
C GLU A 145 -13.52 -1.18 5.97
N LEU A 146 -12.68 -0.65 5.06
CA LEU A 146 -12.49 -1.26 3.75
C LEU A 146 -11.85 -2.63 3.87
N LEU A 147 -10.77 -2.73 4.64
CA LEU A 147 -10.08 -4.00 4.85
C LEU A 147 -10.97 -5.03 5.55
N LEU A 148 -11.77 -4.59 6.52
CA LEU A 148 -12.75 -5.46 7.19
C LEU A 148 -13.81 -5.97 6.20
N PHE A 149 -14.30 -5.12 5.31
CA PHE A 149 -15.22 -5.53 4.26
C PHE A 149 -14.59 -6.59 3.35
N LEU A 150 -13.37 -6.36 2.86
CA LEU A 150 -12.64 -7.31 2.01
C LEU A 150 -12.34 -8.64 2.72
N LYS A 151 -12.16 -8.59 4.04
CA LYS A 151 -11.95 -9.76 4.89
C LYS A 151 -13.20 -10.64 4.97
N LEU A 152 -14.38 -10.03 5.03
CA LEU A 152 -15.62 -10.69 5.36
C LEU A 152 -16.52 -11.02 4.15
N TYR A 153 -16.36 -10.33 3.02
CA TYR A 153 -17.26 -10.47 1.88
C TYR A 153 -16.54 -10.96 0.63
N ASP A 154 -17.30 -11.66 -0.23
CA ASP A 154 -17.02 -11.94 -1.63
C ASP A 154 -17.79 -10.98 -2.54
N GLY A 155 -17.50 -11.01 -3.86
CA GLY A 155 -18.24 -10.29 -4.89
C GLY A 155 -17.55 -9.00 -5.38
N PHE A 156 -16.31 -8.78 -5.01
CA PHE A 156 -15.49 -7.70 -5.58
C PHE A 156 -14.41 -8.28 -6.53
N PRO A 157 -13.89 -7.49 -7.46
CA PRO A 157 -12.80 -7.89 -8.35
C PRO A 157 -11.53 -8.27 -7.60
N HIS A 158 -10.68 -9.04 -8.26
CA HIS A 158 -9.41 -9.48 -7.68
C HIS A 158 -8.44 -8.34 -7.33
N GLN A 159 -8.63 -7.16 -7.91
CA GLN A 159 -7.81 -5.98 -7.69
C GLN A 159 -8.66 -4.76 -7.37
N LEU A 160 -8.17 -3.92 -6.46
CA LEU A 160 -8.73 -2.64 -6.11
C LEU A 160 -7.72 -1.53 -6.31
N SER A 161 -8.18 -0.43 -6.91
CA SER A 161 -7.45 0.84 -6.97
C SER A 161 -7.99 1.78 -5.89
N LEU A 162 -7.12 2.22 -5.01
CA LEU A 162 -7.48 3.08 -3.89
C LEU A 162 -7.18 4.55 -4.22
N ASN A 163 -8.17 5.41 -4.03
CA ASN A 163 -7.99 6.85 -3.99
C ASN A 163 -7.90 7.30 -2.54
N LEU A 164 -6.72 7.73 -2.14
CA LEU A 164 -6.44 8.17 -0.77
C LEU A 164 -6.61 9.69 -0.64
N ILE A 165 -7.01 10.15 0.54
CA ILE A 165 -7.07 11.58 0.86
C ILE A 165 -5.63 12.06 1.06
N TRP A 166 -5.14 12.90 0.14
CA TRP A 166 -3.77 13.38 0.22
C TRP A 166 -3.65 14.58 1.15
N SER A 167 -2.77 14.44 2.15
CA SER A 167 -2.42 15.47 3.12
C SER A 167 -0.92 15.70 3.14
N ILE A 168 -0.49 16.89 3.59
CA ILE A 168 0.93 17.26 3.66
C ILE A 168 1.23 17.78 5.07
N TYR A 169 2.38 17.40 5.64
CA TYR A 169 2.87 17.81 6.96
C TYR A 169 1.96 17.46 8.16
N GLY A 170 0.82 16.82 7.90
CA GLY A 170 -0.16 16.42 8.91
C GLY A 170 -1.51 16.16 8.27
N PHE A 171 -2.35 15.37 8.89
CA PHE A 171 -3.66 14.95 8.35
C PHE A 171 -4.65 16.11 8.21
N PHE A 172 -4.33 17.30 8.73
CA PHE A 172 -5.18 18.50 8.68
C PHE A 172 -5.05 19.30 7.37
N TRP A 173 -3.90 19.20 6.69
CA TRP A 173 -3.61 19.97 5.49
C TRP A 173 -3.82 19.13 4.25
N GLN A 174 -5.06 19.11 3.76
CA GLN A 174 -5.40 18.37 2.55
C GLN A 174 -4.97 19.15 1.32
N VAL A 175 -4.42 18.42 0.34
CA VAL A 175 -4.10 18.99 -0.97
C VAL A 175 -5.40 19.15 -1.76
N ASP A 176 -5.60 20.34 -2.32
CA ASP A 176 -6.76 20.62 -3.15
C ASP A 176 -6.70 19.79 -4.43
N PRO A 177 -7.76 19.07 -4.79
CA PRO A 177 -7.84 18.30 -6.04
C PRO A 177 -7.51 19.11 -7.30
N GLU A 178 -7.83 20.42 -7.32
CA GLU A 178 -7.55 21.30 -8.45
C GLU A 178 -6.03 21.51 -8.70
N TYR A 179 -5.20 21.32 -7.67
CA TYR A 179 -3.74 21.48 -7.78
C TYR A 179 -2.98 20.16 -7.99
N GLY A 180 -3.62 19.16 -8.59
CA GLY A 180 -2.99 17.86 -8.85
C GLY A 180 -2.93 16.94 -7.62
N GLY A 181 -3.49 17.37 -6.47
CA GLY A 181 -3.81 16.52 -5.33
C GLY A 181 -5.01 15.63 -5.60
N GLY A 182 -5.41 15.60 -6.87
CA GLY A 182 -6.51 14.80 -7.33
C GLY A 182 -6.14 13.34 -7.38
N ILE A 183 -7.08 12.63 -7.18
CA ILE A 183 -7.45 11.25 -7.45
C ILE A 183 -6.35 10.50 -8.23
N ARG A 184 -5.35 10.02 -7.51
CA ARG A 184 -4.47 8.99 -8.02
C ARG A 184 -4.97 7.65 -7.50
N PHE A 185 -5.50 6.84 -8.40
CA PHE A 185 -5.86 5.49 -8.08
C PHE A 185 -4.62 4.59 -8.24
N ASP A 186 -4.09 4.14 -7.13
CA ASP A 186 -3.02 3.15 -7.12
C ASP A 186 -3.61 1.76 -6.91
N ASN A 187 -3.18 0.78 -7.70
CA ASN A 187 -3.60 -0.62 -7.62
C ASN A 187 -2.99 -1.27 -6.38
N ALA A 188 -3.50 -0.91 -5.21
CA ALA A 188 -2.83 -1.18 -3.94
C ALA A 188 -3.32 -2.45 -3.22
N VAL A 189 -4.48 -2.97 -3.59
CA VAL A 189 -5.11 -4.13 -2.91
C VAL A 189 -5.48 -5.18 -3.93
N MET A 190 -5.16 -6.45 -3.66
CA MET A 190 -5.49 -7.56 -4.54
C MET A 190 -5.58 -8.89 -3.80
N THR A 191 -6.19 -9.87 -4.44
CA THR A 191 -6.09 -11.25 -3.96
C THR A 191 -4.68 -11.80 -4.18
N MET A 192 -4.25 -12.71 -3.34
CA MET A 192 -2.96 -13.39 -3.51
C MET A 192 -2.89 -14.16 -4.84
N LYS A 193 -4.04 -14.66 -5.35
CA LYS A 193 -4.15 -15.26 -6.69
C LYS A 193 -3.71 -14.27 -7.76
N PHE A 194 -4.26 -13.04 -7.74
CA PHE A 194 -3.95 -12.00 -8.73
C PHE A 194 -2.49 -11.54 -8.61
N PHE A 195 -1.97 -11.38 -7.40
CA PHE A 195 -0.58 -10.99 -7.14
C PHE A 195 0.40 -12.02 -7.71
N ARG A 196 0.10 -13.33 -7.56
CA ARG A 196 0.88 -14.39 -8.17
C ARG A 196 0.81 -14.38 -9.69
N ASP A 197 -0.40 -14.35 -10.25
CA ASP A 197 -0.65 -14.63 -11.66
C ASP A 197 -0.19 -13.48 -12.56
N PHE A 198 -0.41 -12.23 -12.16
CA PHE A 198 -0.07 -11.06 -12.96
C PHE A 198 1.28 -10.44 -12.62
N TYR A 199 1.66 -10.47 -11.35
CA TYR A 199 2.85 -9.74 -10.88
C TYR A 199 4.00 -10.65 -10.44
N GLN A 200 3.83 -11.98 -10.35
CA GLN A 200 4.81 -12.94 -9.84
C GLN A 200 5.40 -12.49 -8.49
N TYR A 201 4.52 -11.94 -7.64
CA TYR A 201 4.87 -11.36 -6.34
C TYR A 201 5.82 -10.15 -6.40
N ASP A 202 5.99 -9.54 -7.56
CA ASP A 202 6.78 -8.32 -7.74
C ASP A 202 5.93 -7.08 -7.41
N ALA A 203 6.11 -6.53 -6.21
CA ALA A 203 5.34 -5.39 -5.75
C ALA A 203 5.70 -4.08 -6.49
N SER A 204 6.84 -4.02 -7.19
CA SER A 204 7.21 -2.84 -8.00
C SER A 204 6.24 -2.61 -9.17
N LYS A 205 5.56 -3.66 -9.62
CA LYS A 205 4.63 -3.62 -10.75
C LYS A 205 3.18 -3.30 -10.36
N VAL A 206 2.87 -3.31 -9.06
CA VAL A 206 1.50 -3.20 -8.56
C VAL A 206 0.85 -1.86 -8.90
N ARG A 207 1.62 -0.77 -8.89
CA ARG A 207 1.15 0.59 -9.16
C ARG A 207 1.15 0.95 -10.64
N THR A 208 1.41 0.00 -11.50
CA THR A 208 1.43 0.18 -12.95
C THR A 208 0.31 -0.62 -13.59
N ASP A 209 -0.05 -0.26 -14.82
CA ASP A 209 -1.03 -1.02 -15.60
C ASP A 209 -0.38 -2.22 -16.31
N GLU A 210 0.75 -2.74 -15.79
CA GLU A 210 1.48 -3.84 -16.42
C GLU A 210 0.66 -5.13 -16.54
N PHE A 211 -0.31 -5.35 -15.66
CA PHE A 211 -1.23 -6.47 -15.80
C PHE A 211 -1.99 -6.45 -17.13
N THR A 212 -2.26 -5.27 -17.71
CA THR A 212 -2.95 -5.14 -19.01
C THR A 212 -2.14 -5.68 -20.17
N LYS A 213 -0.83 -5.83 -20.02
CA LYS A 213 0.09 -6.37 -21.03
C LYS A 213 0.02 -7.90 -21.11
N ASN A 214 -0.43 -8.56 -20.05
CA ASN A 214 -0.53 -10.03 -19.98
C ASN A 214 -1.86 -10.52 -20.56
N LYS A 215 -2.00 -10.44 -21.88
CA LYS A 215 -3.23 -10.80 -22.60
C LYS A 215 -3.66 -12.25 -22.37
N GLU A 216 -2.70 -13.19 -22.32
CA GLU A 216 -2.98 -14.60 -22.08
C GLU A 216 -3.67 -14.81 -20.72
N MET A 217 -3.16 -14.17 -19.67
CA MET A 217 -3.75 -14.29 -18.34
C MET A 217 -5.10 -13.59 -18.25
N ILE A 218 -5.28 -12.46 -18.94
CA ILE A 218 -6.58 -11.77 -19.04
C ILE A 218 -7.63 -12.71 -19.63
N GLU A 219 -7.33 -13.37 -20.74
CA GLU A 219 -8.28 -14.30 -21.37
C GLU A 219 -8.57 -15.52 -20.49
N LYS A 220 -7.60 -16.03 -19.74
CA LYS A 220 -7.83 -17.10 -18.74
C LYS A 220 -8.82 -16.67 -17.65
N TYR A 221 -8.72 -15.45 -17.16
CA TYR A 221 -9.66 -14.93 -16.15
C TYR A 221 -11.05 -14.72 -16.72
N LYS A 222 -11.16 -14.15 -17.92
CA LYS A 222 -12.44 -13.98 -18.62
C LYS A 222 -13.16 -15.31 -18.88
N ALA A 223 -12.41 -16.36 -19.24
CA ALA A 223 -12.98 -17.68 -19.51
C ALA A 223 -13.70 -18.30 -18.30
N VAL A 224 -13.38 -17.85 -17.08
CA VAL A 224 -14.04 -18.28 -15.84
C VAL A 224 -14.90 -17.17 -15.21
N ASN A 225 -15.28 -16.18 -15.99
CA ASN A 225 -16.07 -15.02 -15.56
C ASN A 225 -15.44 -14.20 -14.42
N GLU A 226 -14.10 -14.17 -14.34
CA GLU A 226 -13.38 -13.32 -13.40
C GLU A 226 -12.94 -12.02 -14.10
N THR A 227 -13.22 -10.87 -13.49
CA THR A 227 -12.79 -9.59 -14.04
C THR A 227 -11.36 -9.26 -13.60
N VAL A 228 -10.59 -8.68 -14.52
CA VAL A 228 -9.26 -8.10 -14.24
C VAL A 228 -9.33 -6.60 -14.00
N THR A 229 -10.44 -5.95 -14.36
CA THR A 229 -10.62 -4.51 -14.13
C THR A 229 -10.67 -4.21 -12.64
N PRO A 230 -9.82 -3.28 -12.14
CA PRO A 230 -9.81 -2.94 -10.73
C PRO A 230 -11.12 -2.27 -10.29
N MET A 231 -11.60 -2.60 -9.09
CA MET A 231 -12.62 -1.79 -8.43
C MET A 231 -11.96 -0.51 -7.90
N LYS A 232 -12.45 0.66 -8.34
CA LYS A 232 -12.01 1.96 -7.86
C LYS A 232 -12.76 2.33 -6.59
N VAL A 233 -12.03 2.65 -5.52
CA VAL A 233 -12.61 3.03 -4.23
C VAL A 233 -12.15 4.43 -3.86
N ASN A 234 -13.10 5.39 -3.81
CA ASN A 234 -12.80 6.77 -3.44
C ASN A 234 -12.71 6.95 -1.93
N ARG A 235 -11.82 7.85 -1.49
CA ARG A 235 -11.58 8.18 -0.08
C ARG A 235 -11.26 6.92 0.76
N ALA A 236 -10.51 6.00 0.15
CA ALA A 236 -10.21 4.68 0.68
C ALA A 236 -9.22 4.68 1.84
N GLY A 237 -8.68 5.82 2.20
CA GLY A 237 -7.68 5.99 3.26
C GLY A 237 -7.03 7.36 3.20
N TRP A 238 -5.86 7.46 3.77
CA TRP A 238 -5.05 8.68 3.86
C TRP A 238 -3.67 8.44 3.28
N HIS A 239 -3.15 9.45 2.59
CA HIS A 239 -1.77 9.55 2.17
C HIS A 239 -1.19 10.81 2.80
N CYS A 240 -0.25 10.67 3.72
CA CYS A 240 0.29 11.78 4.49
C CYS A 240 1.75 12.05 4.15
N SER A 241 2.00 12.79 3.06
CA SER A 241 3.36 13.14 2.65
C SER A 241 4.04 14.08 3.63
N TRP A 242 5.29 13.76 3.99
CA TRP A 242 6.10 14.53 4.96
C TRP A 242 5.46 14.71 6.33
N CYS A 243 4.63 13.80 6.74
CA CYS A 243 4.03 13.77 8.07
C CYS A 243 5.00 13.18 9.09
N PHE A 244 6.17 13.79 9.24
CA PHE A 244 7.22 13.41 10.17
C PHE A 244 7.40 14.45 11.24
N HIS A 245 8.11 14.09 12.29
CA HIS A 245 8.59 15.06 13.25
C HIS A 245 9.32 16.23 12.53
N PRO A 246 9.12 17.50 12.90
CA PRO A 246 9.67 18.65 12.17
C PRO A 246 11.16 18.60 11.89
N GLU A 247 11.95 18.02 12.77
CA GLU A 247 13.40 17.87 12.60
C GLU A 247 13.77 16.90 11.47
N VAL A 248 12.99 15.83 11.29
CA VAL A 248 13.17 14.85 10.19
C VAL A 248 12.74 15.47 8.87
N SER A 249 11.63 16.22 8.86
CA SER A 249 11.15 16.95 7.68
C SER A 249 12.19 17.92 7.15
N LEU A 250 12.89 18.65 8.02
CA LEU A 250 13.95 19.61 7.65
C LEU A 250 15.18 18.91 7.07
N LEU A 251 15.55 17.71 7.56
CA LEU A 251 16.65 16.92 7.04
C LEU A 251 16.33 16.35 5.65
N LEU A 252 15.14 15.82 5.45
CA LEU A 252 14.68 15.31 4.15
C LEU A 252 14.56 16.43 3.11
N HIS A 253 14.16 17.63 3.50
CA HIS A 253 14.14 18.81 2.62
C HIS A 253 15.52 19.15 2.03
N ARG A 254 16.60 18.93 2.77
CA ARG A 254 17.97 19.17 2.29
C ARG A 254 18.45 18.09 1.33
N VAL A 255 17.91 16.87 1.40
CA VAL A 255 18.31 15.72 0.60
C VAL A 255 17.44 15.56 -0.67
N THR A 256 16.20 16.03 -0.65
CA THR A 256 15.24 15.86 -1.75
C THR A 256 14.87 17.16 -2.44
N SER A 257 15.85 17.98 -2.83
CA SER A 257 15.66 19.28 -3.55
C SER A 257 14.81 19.19 -4.83
N PHE A 258 14.19 18.07 -5.13
CA PHE A 258 13.50 17.78 -6.39
C PHE A 258 11.96 17.97 -6.37
N CYS A 259 11.32 18.24 -5.22
CA CYS A 259 9.85 18.24 -5.14
C CYS A 259 9.18 19.62 -4.98
N PHE A 260 9.91 20.74 -5.02
CA PHE A 260 9.34 22.08 -4.75
C PHE A 260 8.53 22.73 -5.89
N ALA A 261 8.48 22.11 -7.07
CA ALA A 261 7.81 22.76 -8.21
C ALA A 261 6.27 22.66 -8.19
N PHE A 262 5.65 21.87 -7.31
CA PHE A 262 4.22 21.55 -7.41
C PHE A 262 3.34 21.85 -6.17
N CYS A 263 3.87 22.32 -5.06
CA CYS A 263 3.05 22.61 -3.88
C CYS A 263 2.77 24.09 -3.71
N ARG A 264 1.75 24.65 -4.39
CA ARG A 264 1.05 25.84 -3.92
C ARG A 264 -0.05 25.40 -2.95
N VAL A 265 0.19 25.58 -1.67
CA VAL A 265 -0.83 25.39 -0.63
C VAL A 265 -1.83 26.55 -0.74
N SER A 266 -3.09 26.26 -0.98
CA SER A 266 -4.15 27.27 -0.93
C SER A 266 -4.45 27.63 0.53
N THR A 267 -4.12 28.84 0.93
CA THR A 267 -4.47 29.44 2.24
C THR A 267 -5.84 30.13 2.22
N ARG A 268 -6.78 29.65 1.44
CA ARG A 268 -8.14 30.21 1.46
C ARG A 268 -9.03 29.40 2.39
N ASN A 269 -9.47 30.08 3.42
CA ASN A 269 -10.46 29.77 4.46
C ASN A 269 -9.89 29.13 5.75
N LEU A 270 -9.38 30.00 6.59
CA LEU A 270 -9.61 29.98 8.03
C LEU A 270 -10.77 30.94 8.34
#